data_6e65163c37a2b9f9505b6ce0f8e7e22e
#
_entry.id   6e65163c37a2b9f9505b6ce0f8e7e22e
#
_cell.length_a   1.000
_cell.length_b   1.000
_cell.length_c   1.000
_cell.angle_alpha   90.00
_cell.angle_beta   90.00
_cell.angle_gamma   90.00
#
_symmetry.space_group_name_H-M   'P 1'
#
loop_
_entity.id
_entity.type
_entity.pdbx_description
1 polymer ?
#
loop_
_entity_poly.entity_id
_entity_poly.type
_entity_poly.pdbx_seq_one_letter_code
_entity_poly.pdbx_strand_id
1 'polypeptide(L)'
;MKRILYFALLIAGNACAQTYDTNNIVVQTFAGSGFSGWVDGVGTQTMFNGPQSVIADSQGNLFLLDTGNSCVRKITSDGTVSTFAGRGNGGLPGYGTNVSLPYFSSGSMAIDHSNTLWIAAYACCPPFLLRIGSDAHVTQMEPASLGLFKGICVDSANNVYVADSGSGTGNRIYRYRTNGIWEVFAGSGNSGSADGNGIFTSFYYPTTLAVDSADNIYVWDSLNYIIRRINPNRDVVTIAGKKGISSQSDGVGTNASFNSISGMCMDDSGNVILACGSSIRKMTSSTNVITMAGSFTQTGYTDGTGSLARFRNAAGVCVSQGMLFVADSNDHRIRNLTFNPAPQPVSGANLDLSIYPGLRITGVVGRSYRIESSLDMTNWNTETTILLTSSPYLWIDPNSLRQKQFYRAFLLP
;
A
#
# COMPACT_ATOMS: atom_id res chain seq x y z
N MET A 1 0.55 -49.98 -28.06
CA MET A 1 0.46 -49.17 -26.82
C MET A 1 1.68 -48.29 -26.72
N LYS A 2 1.57 -47.03 -27.12
CA LYS A 2 2.64 -46.03 -26.95
C LYS A 2 2.36 -45.21 -25.70
N ARG A 3 3.23 -45.34 -24.70
CA ARG A 3 3.20 -44.51 -23.49
C ARG A 3 3.69 -43.12 -23.85
N ILE A 4 2.85 -42.11 -23.66
CA ILE A 4 3.21 -40.71 -23.75
C ILE A 4 3.69 -40.33 -22.36
N LEU A 5 4.98 -39.97 -22.24
CA LEU A 5 5.56 -39.39 -21.01
C LEU A 5 5.25 -37.90 -20.99
N TYR A 6 4.46 -37.45 -20.04
CA TYR A 6 4.31 -36.01 -19.75
C TYR A 6 5.49 -35.57 -18.89
N PHE A 7 6.34 -34.73 -19.47
CA PHE A 7 7.29 -33.93 -18.70
C PHE A 7 6.58 -32.67 -18.23
N ALA A 8 6.27 -32.61 -16.94
CA ALA A 8 5.86 -31.37 -16.29
C ALA A 8 7.15 -30.54 -16.06
N LEU A 9 7.36 -29.54 -16.89
CA LEU A 9 8.39 -28.54 -16.66
C LEU A 9 7.89 -27.58 -15.57
N LEU A 10 8.37 -27.77 -14.33
CA LEU A 10 8.23 -26.74 -13.30
C LEU A 10 9.07 -25.54 -13.72
N ILE A 11 8.45 -24.53 -14.30
CA ILE A 11 9.04 -23.21 -14.43
C ILE A 11 8.94 -22.59 -13.04
N ALA A 12 10.02 -22.67 -12.25
CA ALA A 12 10.21 -21.78 -11.12
C ALA A 12 10.24 -20.36 -11.70
N GLY A 13 9.12 -19.66 -11.60
CA GLY A 13 9.09 -18.24 -11.88
C GLY A 13 10.05 -17.57 -10.90
N ASN A 14 11.20 -17.11 -11.40
CA ASN A 14 11.99 -16.13 -10.70
C ASN A 14 11.07 -14.93 -10.50
N ALA A 15 10.58 -14.75 -9.26
CA ALA A 15 10.03 -13.49 -8.83
C ALA A 15 11.20 -12.49 -8.98
N CYS A 16 11.24 -11.81 -10.12
CA CYS A 16 12.13 -10.69 -10.30
C CYS A 16 11.76 -9.70 -9.22
N ALA A 17 12.64 -9.49 -8.25
CA ALA A 17 12.45 -8.47 -7.23
C ALA A 17 12.15 -7.17 -7.97
N GLN A 18 10.93 -6.66 -7.78
CA GLN A 18 10.45 -5.48 -8.48
C GLN A 18 11.39 -4.32 -8.11
N THR A 19 12.31 -3.99 -9.01
CA THR A 19 13.20 -2.84 -8.81
C THR A 19 12.35 -1.59 -8.96
N TYR A 20 12.03 -0.96 -7.84
CA TYR A 20 11.32 0.31 -7.80
C TYR A 20 12.24 1.43 -8.30
N ASP A 21 12.27 1.63 -9.60
CA ASP A 21 12.85 2.85 -10.18
C ASP A 21 11.80 3.97 -10.02
N THR A 22 12.18 5.05 -9.37
CA THR A 22 11.32 6.23 -9.17
C THR A 22 10.80 6.81 -10.49
N ASN A 23 11.49 6.58 -11.60
CA ASN A 23 11.07 7.00 -12.94
C ASN A 23 9.93 6.16 -13.52
N ASN A 24 9.61 5.02 -12.91
CA ASN A 24 8.58 4.08 -13.39
C ASN A 24 7.30 4.06 -12.54
N ILE A 25 7.26 4.86 -11.49
CA ILE A 25 6.09 4.95 -10.62
C ILE A 25 5.19 6.06 -11.15
N VAL A 26 3.99 5.71 -11.58
CA VAL A 26 2.97 6.67 -12.03
C VAL A 26 1.95 6.87 -10.93
N VAL A 27 1.76 8.12 -10.52
CA VAL A 27 0.75 8.54 -9.54
C VAL A 27 -0.42 9.16 -10.29
N GLN A 28 -1.63 8.67 -10.02
CA GLN A 28 -2.87 9.16 -10.61
C GLN A 28 -3.93 9.35 -9.54
N THR A 29 -4.88 10.22 -9.82
CA THR A 29 -6.09 10.37 -9.00
C THR A 29 -7.03 9.20 -9.29
N PHE A 30 -7.34 8.38 -8.28
CA PHE A 30 -8.24 7.25 -8.38
C PHE A 30 -9.69 7.65 -8.06
N ALA A 31 -9.91 8.42 -6.99
CA ALA A 31 -11.22 8.92 -6.60
C ALA A 31 -11.11 10.25 -5.85
N GLY A 32 -12.18 11.02 -5.85
CA GLY A 32 -12.26 12.33 -5.21
C GLY A 32 -12.04 13.50 -6.16
N SER A 33 -12.89 14.51 -6.08
CA SER A 33 -12.83 15.70 -6.95
C SER A 33 -11.74 16.70 -6.52
N GLY A 34 -11.26 16.62 -5.28
CA GLY A 34 -10.37 17.60 -4.67
C GLY A 34 -11.11 18.71 -3.90
N PHE A 35 -12.44 18.71 -3.94
CA PHE A 35 -13.24 19.57 -3.08
C PHE A 35 -13.73 18.78 -1.87
N SER A 36 -13.74 19.45 -0.70
CA SER A 36 -14.32 18.85 0.50
C SER A 36 -15.82 18.67 0.34
N GLY A 37 -16.34 17.50 0.70
CA GLY A 37 -17.76 17.21 0.60
C GLY A 37 -18.07 15.76 0.90
N TRP A 38 -19.33 15.38 0.69
CA TRP A 38 -19.81 14.03 0.85
C TRP A 38 -20.70 13.66 -0.33
N VAL A 39 -20.11 13.05 -1.35
CA VAL A 39 -20.80 12.60 -2.56
C VAL A 39 -20.34 11.19 -2.91
N ASP A 40 -21.28 10.26 -2.98
CA ASP A 40 -21.08 8.92 -3.54
C ASP A 40 -21.10 9.01 -5.08
N GLY A 41 -20.51 8.03 -5.78
CA GLY A 41 -20.44 8.04 -7.24
C GLY A 41 -19.23 7.28 -7.77
N VAL A 42 -18.67 7.69 -8.91
CA VAL A 42 -17.54 6.99 -9.54
C VAL A 42 -16.35 7.94 -9.72
N GLY A 43 -15.19 7.47 -9.32
CA GLY A 43 -13.91 8.14 -9.55
C GLY A 43 -13.87 9.59 -9.06
N THR A 44 -13.47 10.51 -9.93
CA THR A 44 -13.32 11.94 -9.60
C THR A 44 -14.63 12.72 -9.48
N GLN A 45 -15.78 12.09 -9.72
CA GLN A 45 -17.09 12.70 -9.47
C GLN A 45 -17.50 12.65 -7.99
N THR A 46 -16.75 11.93 -7.16
CA THR A 46 -17.01 11.76 -5.73
C THR A 46 -16.39 12.88 -4.90
N MET A 47 -16.85 13.04 -3.66
CA MET A 47 -16.26 13.98 -2.71
C MET A 47 -16.00 13.30 -1.38
N PHE A 48 -14.85 13.63 -0.81
CA PHE A 48 -14.43 13.27 0.54
C PHE A 48 -14.14 14.52 1.37
N ASN A 49 -13.99 14.36 2.67
CA ASN A 49 -13.60 15.46 3.54
C ASN A 49 -12.49 15.01 4.51
N GLY A 50 -11.24 15.24 4.13
CA GLY A 50 -10.08 14.87 4.92
C GLY A 50 -9.91 13.35 5.13
N PRO A 51 -9.87 12.54 4.05
CA PRO A 51 -9.65 11.10 4.17
C PRO A 51 -8.28 10.82 4.79
N GLN A 52 -8.22 10.09 5.90
CA GLN A 52 -6.96 9.90 6.64
C GLN A 52 -6.39 8.49 6.55
N SER A 53 -7.25 7.48 6.52
CA SER A 53 -6.81 6.09 6.48
C SER A 53 -7.46 5.37 5.32
N VAL A 54 -6.71 4.54 4.62
CA VAL A 54 -7.19 3.67 3.56
C VAL A 54 -6.64 2.27 3.79
N ILE A 55 -7.49 1.25 3.61
CA ILE A 55 -7.12 -0.16 3.75
C ILE A 55 -7.90 -0.99 2.73
N ALA A 56 -7.39 -2.14 2.35
CA ALA A 56 -8.01 -3.04 1.38
C ALA A 56 -8.52 -4.32 2.04
N ASP A 57 -9.68 -4.83 1.58
CA ASP A 57 -10.12 -6.19 1.90
C ASP A 57 -9.47 -7.23 0.96
N SER A 58 -9.70 -8.51 1.25
CA SER A 58 -9.19 -9.63 0.46
C SER A 58 -9.76 -9.70 -0.97
N GLN A 59 -10.83 -8.94 -1.27
CA GLN A 59 -11.47 -8.85 -2.59
C GLN A 59 -10.96 -7.65 -3.40
N GLY A 60 -10.10 -6.82 -2.82
CA GLY A 60 -9.56 -5.62 -3.45
C GLY A 60 -10.44 -4.38 -3.32
N ASN A 61 -11.52 -4.42 -2.52
CA ASN A 61 -12.23 -3.19 -2.19
C ASN A 61 -11.42 -2.39 -1.18
N LEU A 62 -11.45 -1.06 -1.34
CA LEU A 62 -10.83 -0.16 -0.38
C LEU A 62 -11.87 0.34 0.61
N PHE A 63 -11.47 0.44 1.86
CA PHE A 63 -12.22 1.14 2.89
C PHE A 63 -11.45 2.38 3.30
N LEU A 64 -12.16 3.49 3.41
CA LEU A 64 -11.62 4.80 3.63
C LEU A 64 -12.25 5.43 4.87
N LEU A 65 -11.42 5.88 5.80
CA LEU A 65 -11.89 6.71 6.92
C LEU A 65 -11.98 8.17 6.46
N ASP A 66 -13.19 8.60 6.16
CA ASP A 66 -13.53 9.95 5.71
C ASP A 66 -13.82 10.81 6.94
N THR A 67 -12.74 11.26 7.61
CA THR A 67 -12.76 11.79 8.97
C THR A 67 -13.62 13.03 9.14
N GLY A 68 -13.53 13.99 8.23
CA GLY A 68 -14.35 15.20 8.28
C GLY A 68 -15.83 14.96 8.01
N ASN A 69 -16.19 13.78 7.49
CA ASN A 69 -17.56 13.35 7.29
C ASN A 69 -18.04 12.35 8.37
N SER A 70 -17.17 11.95 9.31
CA SER A 70 -17.46 10.96 10.35
C SER A 70 -18.09 9.67 9.79
N CYS A 71 -17.49 9.12 8.73
CA CYS A 71 -17.97 7.90 8.09
C CYS A 71 -16.84 7.04 7.51
N VAL A 72 -17.16 5.79 7.24
CA VAL A 72 -16.35 4.88 6.46
C VAL A 72 -16.94 4.76 5.06
N ARG A 73 -16.11 5.01 4.04
CA ARG A 73 -16.49 4.85 2.64
C ARG A 73 -15.89 3.56 2.09
N LYS A 74 -16.63 2.90 1.20
CA LYS A 74 -16.14 1.76 0.43
C LYS A 74 -15.92 2.18 -1.00
N ILE A 75 -14.79 1.77 -1.59
CA ILE A 75 -14.45 2.00 -3.00
C ILE A 75 -14.19 0.63 -3.63
N THR A 76 -14.94 0.27 -4.64
CA THR A 76 -14.75 -0.96 -5.41
C THR A 76 -13.63 -0.80 -6.44
N SER A 77 -13.13 -1.90 -7.00
CA SER A 77 -12.00 -1.89 -7.94
C SER A 77 -12.25 -1.07 -9.22
N ASP A 78 -13.52 -0.85 -9.58
CA ASP A 78 -13.93 0.02 -10.71
C ASP A 78 -14.01 1.51 -10.33
N GLY A 79 -13.67 1.87 -9.07
CA GLY A 79 -13.72 3.24 -8.57
C GLY A 79 -15.10 3.70 -8.11
N THR A 80 -16.08 2.81 -7.97
CA THR A 80 -17.39 3.16 -7.40
C THR A 80 -17.27 3.36 -5.89
N VAL A 81 -17.67 4.54 -5.42
CA VAL A 81 -17.63 4.96 -4.01
C VAL A 81 -19.03 4.95 -3.43
N SER A 82 -19.17 4.35 -2.27
CA SER A 82 -20.39 4.34 -1.46
C SER A 82 -20.08 4.56 0.01
N THR A 83 -21.06 5.06 0.76
CA THR A 83 -20.94 5.16 2.23
C THR A 83 -21.21 3.79 2.84
N PHE A 84 -20.23 3.21 3.54
CA PHE A 84 -20.31 1.87 4.15
C PHE A 84 -20.91 1.93 5.56
N ALA A 85 -20.45 2.87 6.41
CA ALA A 85 -20.98 3.05 7.76
C ALA A 85 -20.84 4.51 8.24
N GLY A 86 -21.74 4.94 9.11
CA GLY A 86 -21.76 6.30 9.64
C GLY A 86 -22.75 7.22 8.93
N ARG A 87 -22.86 8.47 9.39
CA ARG A 87 -23.75 9.51 8.88
C ARG A 87 -25.22 9.41 9.29
N GLY A 88 -25.62 8.33 9.95
CA GLY A 88 -26.97 8.20 10.50
C GLY A 88 -27.14 8.92 11.85
N ASN A 89 -28.35 8.83 12.40
CA ASN A 89 -28.70 9.38 13.71
C ASN A 89 -28.83 8.30 14.79
N GLY A 90 -28.65 7.02 14.43
CA GLY A 90 -28.72 5.88 15.35
C GLY A 90 -27.49 5.80 16.25
N GLY A 91 -27.70 5.29 17.47
CA GLY A 91 -26.61 5.00 18.41
C GLY A 91 -25.81 3.75 18.04
N LEU A 92 -24.77 3.46 18.82
CA LEU A 92 -24.00 2.23 18.75
C LEU A 92 -24.44 1.26 19.84
N PRO A 93 -24.50 -0.07 19.59
CA PRO A 93 -24.23 -0.71 18.31
C PRO A 93 -25.33 -0.51 17.28
N GLY A 94 -25.00 -0.68 15.98
CA GLY A 94 -25.98 -0.53 14.91
C GLY A 94 -25.38 -0.87 13.53
N TYR A 95 -26.14 -0.63 12.44
CA TYR A 95 -25.77 -1.09 11.11
C TYR A 95 -25.61 0.03 10.10
N GLY A 96 -24.53 -0.04 9.34
CA GLY A 96 -24.28 0.73 8.12
C GLY A 96 -24.47 2.23 8.30
N THR A 97 -25.22 2.83 7.38
CA THR A 97 -25.49 4.27 7.38
C THR A 97 -26.56 4.71 8.38
N ASN A 98 -27.16 3.79 9.13
CA ASN A 98 -28.14 4.14 10.16
C ASN A 98 -27.48 4.62 11.48
N VAL A 99 -26.19 4.35 11.66
CA VAL A 99 -25.46 4.73 12.87
C VAL A 99 -24.80 6.10 12.72
N SER A 100 -24.62 6.80 13.84
CA SER A 100 -23.75 7.96 13.94
C SER A 100 -22.39 7.50 14.46
N LEU A 101 -21.34 7.65 13.62
CA LEU A 101 -19.99 7.46 14.11
C LEU A 101 -19.52 8.72 14.83
N PRO A 102 -18.67 8.58 15.86
CA PRO A 102 -18.11 9.74 16.54
C PRO A 102 -17.32 10.64 15.58
N TYR A 103 -17.19 11.91 15.93
CA TYR A 103 -16.30 12.81 15.21
C TYR A 103 -14.84 12.35 15.39
N PHE A 104 -14.14 12.14 14.28
CA PHE A 104 -12.74 11.75 14.27
C PHE A 104 -11.86 12.99 14.07
N SER A 105 -11.07 13.36 15.08
CA SER A 105 -10.02 14.37 14.88
C SER A 105 -8.78 13.77 14.17
N SER A 106 -8.56 12.48 14.36
CA SER A 106 -7.61 11.63 13.63
C SER A 106 -7.99 10.15 13.85
N GLY A 107 -7.64 9.29 12.90
CA GLY A 107 -7.91 7.87 13.03
C GLY A 107 -7.09 7.02 12.07
N SER A 108 -6.87 5.78 12.47
CA SER A 108 -6.23 4.74 11.68
C SER A 108 -7.12 3.51 11.64
N MET A 109 -7.08 2.78 10.54
CA MET A 109 -7.84 1.55 10.34
C MET A 109 -6.92 0.37 10.12
N ALA A 110 -7.39 -0.80 10.58
CA ALA A 110 -6.85 -2.10 10.24
C ALA A 110 -7.99 -3.03 9.83
N ILE A 111 -7.66 -4.11 9.12
CA ILE A 111 -8.62 -5.14 8.72
C ILE A 111 -8.09 -6.50 9.16
N ASP A 112 -8.96 -7.34 9.69
CA ASP A 112 -8.61 -8.70 10.07
C ASP A 112 -8.90 -9.71 8.93
N HIS A 113 -8.48 -10.95 9.10
CA HIS A 113 -8.68 -12.02 8.11
C HIS A 113 -10.14 -12.40 7.86
N SER A 114 -11.06 -11.89 8.68
CA SER A 114 -12.50 -12.04 8.52
C SER A 114 -13.14 -10.85 7.80
N ASN A 115 -12.32 -9.94 7.26
CA ASN A 115 -12.73 -8.65 6.68
C ASN A 115 -13.50 -7.76 7.69
N THR A 116 -13.19 -7.87 8.98
CA THR A 116 -13.67 -6.95 10.00
C THR A 116 -12.75 -5.74 10.05
N LEU A 117 -13.31 -4.55 9.94
CA LEU A 117 -12.57 -3.30 10.11
C LEU A 117 -12.44 -2.96 11.60
N TRP A 118 -11.26 -2.53 11.97
CA TRP A 118 -10.93 -2.00 13.29
C TRP A 118 -10.48 -0.56 13.15
N ILE A 119 -11.06 0.35 13.92
CA ILE A 119 -10.75 1.78 13.85
C ILE A 119 -10.29 2.25 15.23
N ALA A 120 -9.02 2.63 15.30
CA ALA A 120 -8.48 3.38 16.44
C ALA A 120 -8.61 4.86 16.13
N ALA A 121 -9.37 5.58 16.94
CA ALA A 121 -9.60 6.99 16.67
C ALA A 121 -9.59 7.80 17.95
N TYR A 122 -9.12 9.02 17.83
CA TYR A 122 -9.21 10.04 18.83
C TYR A 122 -10.42 10.95 18.57
N ALA A 123 -11.35 10.91 19.48
CA ALA A 123 -12.39 11.93 19.64
C ALA A 123 -12.20 12.61 20.99
N CYS A 124 -13.01 13.61 21.27
CA CYS A 124 -12.84 14.48 22.45
C CYS A 124 -13.01 13.83 23.84
N CYS A 125 -12.93 12.52 24.01
CA CYS A 125 -12.92 11.78 25.28
C CYS A 125 -14.12 10.83 25.47
N PRO A 126 -13.92 9.57 25.85
CA PRO A 126 -12.64 8.84 25.90
C PRO A 126 -12.21 8.32 24.52
N PRO A 127 -10.95 7.86 24.35
CA PRO A 127 -10.53 7.16 23.12
C PRO A 127 -11.36 5.89 22.97
N PHE A 128 -11.62 5.50 21.73
CA PHE A 128 -12.41 4.31 21.46
C PHE A 128 -11.79 3.48 20.35
N LEU A 129 -12.11 2.19 20.38
CA LEU A 129 -11.87 1.23 19.33
C LEU A 129 -13.24 0.86 18.75
N LEU A 130 -13.44 1.09 17.46
CA LEU A 130 -14.62 0.59 16.76
C LEU A 130 -14.28 -0.70 16.02
N ARG A 131 -15.23 -1.59 16.02
CA ARG A 131 -15.25 -2.80 15.21
C ARG A 131 -16.42 -2.71 14.24
N ILE A 132 -16.16 -2.91 12.94
CA ILE A 132 -17.20 -2.91 11.91
C ILE A 132 -17.10 -4.25 11.16
N GLY A 133 -18.11 -5.08 11.31
CA GLY A 133 -18.19 -6.36 10.60
C GLY A 133 -18.34 -6.18 9.09
N SER A 134 -18.10 -7.24 8.34
CA SER A 134 -18.33 -7.27 6.89
C SER A 134 -19.80 -7.02 6.49
N ASP A 135 -20.73 -7.22 7.42
CA ASP A 135 -22.16 -6.90 7.35
C ASP A 135 -22.46 -5.43 7.72
N ALA A 136 -21.44 -4.61 7.89
CA ALA A 136 -21.51 -3.23 8.36
C ALA A 136 -22.08 -3.06 9.79
N HIS A 137 -22.09 -4.12 10.63
CA HIS A 137 -22.45 -3.99 12.04
C HIS A 137 -21.32 -3.29 12.81
N VAL A 138 -21.65 -2.14 13.40
CA VAL A 138 -20.71 -1.28 14.14
C VAL A 138 -20.88 -1.52 15.62
N THR A 139 -19.79 -1.83 16.31
CA THR A 139 -19.73 -1.93 17.76
C THR A 139 -18.58 -1.09 18.30
N GLN A 140 -18.82 -0.45 19.43
CA GLN A 140 -17.78 0.26 20.18
C GLN A 140 -17.18 -0.68 21.21
N MET A 141 -15.87 -0.73 21.26
CA MET A 141 -15.12 -1.45 22.27
C MET A 141 -14.57 -0.41 23.25
N GLU A 142 -14.88 -0.54 24.51
CA GLU A 142 -14.37 0.34 25.55
C GLU A 142 -13.13 -0.33 26.17
N PRO A 143 -11.92 0.16 25.86
CA PRO A 143 -10.75 -0.25 26.62
C PRO A 143 -10.77 0.47 27.96
N ALA A 144 -10.89 -0.26 29.05
CA ALA A 144 -10.83 0.30 30.39
C ALA A 144 -9.54 1.11 30.58
N SER A 145 -9.67 2.42 30.81
CA SER A 145 -8.60 3.36 31.20
C SER A 145 -7.37 3.49 30.28
N LEU A 146 -7.49 3.26 29.00
CA LEU A 146 -6.41 3.50 28.04
C LEU A 146 -6.42 4.95 27.53
N GLY A 147 -5.25 5.43 27.06
CA GLY A 147 -5.02 6.81 26.70
C GLY A 147 -5.45 7.21 25.29
N LEU A 148 -4.54 7.74 24.48
CA LEU A 148 -4.80 8.30 23.16
C LEU A 148 -4.40 7.31 22.04
N PHE A 149 -5.38 6.62 21.45
CA PHE A 149 -5.12 5.69 20.34
C PHE A 149 -4.86 6.42 19.03
N LYS A 150 -3.77 6.08 18.36
CA LYS A 150 -3.35 6.68 17.08
C LYS A 150 -3.20 5.65 15.97
N GLY A 151 -2.36 4.66 16.15
CA GLY A 151 -2.06 3.62 15.17
C GLY A 151 -2.70 2.29 15.53
N ILE A 152 -3.00 1.49 14.51
CA ILE A 152 -3.60 0.16 14.67
C ILE A 152 -3.06 -0.78 13.61
N CYS A 153 -2.83 -2.04 13.95
CA CYS A 153 -2.60 -3.15 13.01
C CYS A 153 -3.16 -4.46 13.59
N VAL A 154 -3.26 -5.50 12.76
CA VAL A 154 -3.79 -6.82 13.14
C VAL A 154 -2.80 -7.88 12.69
N ASP A 155 -2.41 -8.79 13.58
CA ASP A 155 -1.48 -9.89 13.28
C ASP A 155 -2.19 -11.09 12.58
N SER A 156 -1.40 -12.10 12.21
CA SER A 156 -1.89 -13.31 11.53
C SER A 156 -2.87 -14.14 12.39
N ALA A 157 -2.85 -13.96 13.71
CA ALA A 157 -3.76 -14.59 14.65
C ALA A 157 -5.00 -13.74 14.97
N ASN A 158 -5.23 -12.62 14.24
CA ASN A 158 -6.30 -11.66 14.47
C ASN A 158 -6.22 -10.92 15.83
N ASN A 159 -5.05 -10.86 16.46
CA ASN A 159 -4.89 -9.93 17.58
C ASN A 159 -4.73 -8.50 17.05
N VAL A 160 -5.36 -7.56 17.73
CA VAL A 160 -5.31 -6.15 17.36
C VAL A 160 -4.27 -5.43 18.20
N TYR A 161 -3.37 -4.71 17.57
CA TYR A 161 -2.38 -3.87 18.25
C TYR A 161 -2.73 -2.41 18.08
N VAL A 162 -2.63 -1.65 19.15
CA VAL A 162 -2.87 -0.20 19.13
C VAL A 162 -1.71 0.56 19.78
N ALA A 163 -1.33 1.67 19.15
CA ALA A 163 -0.37 2.61 19.69
C ALA A 163 -1.09 3.63 20.59
N ASP A 164 -0.72 3.67 21.86
CA ASP A 164 -1.21 4.65 22.82
C ASP A 164 -0.19 5.78 22.98
N SER A 165 -0.57 6.97 22.53
CA SER A 165 0.23 8.19 22.58
C SER A 165 -0.17 9.10 23.75
N GLY A 166 -1.09 8.69 24.61
CA GLY A 166 -1.62 9.52 25.69
C GLY A 166 -0.56 9.94 26.73
N SER A 167 -0.83 11.02 27.43
CA SER A 167 -0.03 11.43 28.59
C SER A 167 -0.38 10.56 29.82
N GLY A 168 0.62 10.21 30.60
CA GLY A 168 0.47 9.43 31.83
C GLY A 168 0.49 7.92 31.62
N THR A 169 -0.50 7.34 30.95
CA THR A 169 -0.57 5.89 30.67
C THR A 169 -0.08 5.52 29.28
N GLY A 170 0.18 6.51 28.42
CA GLY A 170 0.59 6.32 27.02
C GLY A 170 2.03 5.87 26.83
N ASN A 171 2.57 6.12 25.65
CA ASN A 171 3.89 5.64 25.21
C ASN A 171 4.02 4.12 25.26
N ARG A 172 2.94 3.42 24.91
CA ARG A 172 2.85 1.95 24.90
C ARG A 172 2.23 1.43 23.62
N ILE A 173 2.52 0.18 23.34
CA ILE A 173 1.80 -0.63 22.37
C ILE A 173 1.00 -1.65 23.14
N TYR A 174 -0.32 -1.61 22.99
CA TYR A 174 -1.23 -2.59 23.57
C TYR A 174 -1.60 -3.65 22.55
N ARG A 175 -1.93 -4.84 23.05
CA ARG A 175 -2.50 -5.94 22.27
C ARG A 175 -3.87 -6.29 22.84
N TYR A 176 -4.88 -6.32 21.97
CA TYR A 176 -6.19 -6.89 22.24
C TYR A 176 -6.24 -8.27 21.60
N ARG A 177 -6.32 -9.30 22.42
CA ARG A 177 -6.35 -10.70 21.97
C ARG A 177 -7.76 -11.08 21.51
N THR A 178 -7.85 -12.10 20.65
CA THR A 178 -9.13 -12.66 20.16
C THR A 178 -10.04 -13.20 21.29
N ASN A 179 -9.50 -13.50 22.46
CA ASN A 179 -10.26 -13.88 23.66
C ASN A 179 -10.78 -12.67 24.48
N GLY A 180 -10.61 -11.45 24.00
CA GLY A 180 -11.08 -10.24 24.66
C GLY A 180 -10.15 -9.62 25.71
N ILE A 181 -8.92 -10.13 25.87
CA ILE A 181 -7.98 -9.66 26.88
C ILE A 181 -7.08 -8.55 26.31
N TRP A 182 -7.03 -7.43 27.03
CA TRP A 182 -6.07 -6.35 26.80
C TRP A 182 -4.78 -6.59 27.60
N GLU A 183 -3.64 -6.36 26.98
CA GLU A 183 -2.35 -6.40 27.66
C GLU A 183 -1.38 -5.36 27.08
N VAL A 184 -0.43 -4.92 27.90
CA VAL A 184 0.73 -4.16 27.40
C VAL A 184 1.63 -5.11 26.65
N PHE A 185 1.83 -4.86 25.36
CA PHE A 185 2.72 -5.65 24.52
C PHE A 185 4.15 -5.14 24.61
N ALA A 186 4.36 -3.82 24.53
CA ALA A 186 5.66 -3.16 24.69
C ALA A 186 5.50 -1.72 25.19
N GLY A 187 6.53 -1.20 25.85
CA GLY A 187 6.58 0.16 26.38
C GLY A 187 6.32 0.24 27.87
N SER A 188 7.20 0.93 28.59
CA SER A 188 7.07 1.19 30.05
C SER A 188 6.01 2.21 30.41
N GLY A 189 5.63 3.05 29.44
CA GLY A 189 4.80 4.25 29.67
C GLY A 189 5.61 5.53 29.85
N ASN A 190 6.89 5.43 30.18
CA ASN A 190 7.75 6.59 30.23
C ASN A 190 8.19 6.99 28.81
N SER A 191 8.28 8.30 28.55
CA SER A 191 8.83 8.80 27.28
C SER A 191 10.32 8.45 27.17
N GLY A 192 10.73 7.95 26.01
CA GLY A 192 12.08 7.56 25.74
C GLY A 192 12.23 6.74 24.47
N SER A 193 13.42 6.22 24.22
CA SER A 193 13.72 5.42 23.03
C SER A 193 14.58 4.19 23.35
N ALA A 194 14.46 3.66 24.57
CA ALA A 194 15.21 2.46 24.95
C ALA A 194 14.74 1.22 24.17
N ASP A 195 15.68 0.55 23.52
CA ASP A 195 15.49 -0.80 22.99
C ASP A 195 15.48 -1.82 24.13
N GLY A 196 15.01 -3.03 23.88
CA GLY A 196 14.93 -4.09 24.90
C GLY A 196 13.72 -4.99 24.70
N ASN A 197 13.19 -5.57 25.78
CA ASN A 197 12.07 -6.50 25.72
C ASN A 197 10.84 -5.98 26.47
N GLY A 198 9.70 -6.00 25.80
CA GLY A 198 8.37 -5.77 26.36
C GLY A 198 8.26 -4.44 27.14
N ILE A 199 7.83 -4.51 28.38
CA ILE A 199 7.62 -3.35 29.26
C ILE A 199 8.88 -2.62 29.72
N PHE A 200 10.06 -3.21 29.46
CA PHE A 200 11.35 -2.59 29.78
C PHE A 200 11.85 -1.64 28.68
N THR A 201 11.08 -1.48 27.62
CA THR A 201 11.35 -0.54 26.50
C THR A 201 10.64 0.79 26.73
N SER A 202 11.00 1.78 25.95
CA SER A 202 10.29 3.06 25.98
C SER A 202 10.06 3.60 24.56
N PHE A 203 8.95 4.31 24.39
CA PHE A 203 8.58 5.06 23.20
C PHE A 203 8.33 6.52 23.58
N TYR A 204 8.25 7.38 22.57
CA TYR A 204 7.83 8.75 22.78
C TYR A 204 6.80 9.14 21.72
N TYR A 205 5.53 9.08 22.09
CA TYR A 205 4.37 9.38 21.26
C TYR A 205 4.29 8.44 20.02
N PRO A 206 4.19 7.11 20.19
CA PRO A 206 4.08 6.18 19.07
C PRO A 206 2.73 6.40 18.35
N THR A 207 2.70 6.52 17.02
CA THR A 207 1.47 6.92 16.29
C THR A 207 1.02 5.98 15.19
N THR A 208 1.91 5.36 14.46
CA THR A 208 1.57 4.58 13.27
C THR A 208 2.12 3.18 13.40
N LEU A 209 1.30 2.18 13.06
CA LEU A 209 1.67 0.77 13.12
C LEU A 209 1.51 0.10 11.75
N ALA A 210 2.37 -0.87 11.48
CA ALA A 210 2.21 -1.86 10.42
C ALA A 210 2.68 -3.22 10.94
N VAL A 211 2.28 -4.31 10.31
CA VAL A 211 2.68 -5.68 10.66
C VAL A 211 3.11 -6.42 9.40
N ASP A 212 4.20 -7.20 9.50
CA ASP A 212 4.65 -8.05 8.41
C ASP A 212 4.11 -9.49 8.54
N SER A 213 4.38 -10.32 7.53
CA SER A 213 3.93 -11.72 7.49
C SER A 213 4.57 -12.63 8.54
N ALA A 214 5.59 -12.16 9.25
CA ALA A 214 6.22 -12.83 10.38
C ALA A 214 5.74 -12.27 11.74
N ASP A 215 4.66 -11.48 11.72
CA ASP A 215 4.06 -10.82 12.89
C ASP A 215 5.00 -9.84 13.61
N ASN A 216 6.02 -9.29 12.93
CA ASN A 216 6.76 -8.17 13.47
C ASN A 216 5.92 -6.89 13.33
N ILE A 217 5.81 -6.14 14.41
CA ILE A 217 5.11 -4.85 14.44
C ILE A 217 6.13 -3.73 14.18
N TYR A 218 5.87 -2.92 13.18
CA TYR A 218 6.63 -1.71 12.88
C TYR A 218 5.92 -0.53 13.51
N VAL A 219 6.65 0.32 14.22
CA VAL A 219 6.13 1.44 15.00
C VAL A 219 6.81 2.73 14.56
N TRP A 220 6.04 3.73 14.17
CA TRP A 220 6.54 5.09 14.10
C TRP A 220 6.56 5.72 15.49
N ASP A 221 7.74 5.86 16.07
CA ASP A 221 8.02 6.48 17.36
C ASP A 221 8.25 7.98 17.15
N SER A 222 7.14 8.74 17.07
CA SER A 222 7.06 9.98 16.32
C SER A 222 7.86 11.12 16.91
N LEU A 223 7.89 11.28 18.22
CA LEU A 223 8.70 12.33 18.87
C LEU A 223 10.15 11.92 19.09
N ASN A 224 10.50 10.66 18.81
CA ASN A 224 11.89 10.21 18.65
C ASN A 224 12.39 10.30 17.20
N TYR A 225 11.49 10.47 16.21
CA TYR A 225 11.78 10.48 14.76
C TYR A 225 12.46 9.21 14.25
N ILE A 226 12.08 8.04 14.81
CA ILE A 226 12.66 6.74 14.47
C ILE A 226 11.56 5.69 14.21
N ILE A 227 11.91 4.70 13.40
CA ILE A 227 11.07 3.51 13.19
C ILE A 227 11.63 2.39 14.07
N ARG A 228 10.74 1.78 14.85
CA ARG A 228 11.04 0.64 15.74
C ARG A 228 10.39 -0.61 15.18
N ARG A 229 11.01 -1.76 15.39
CA ARG A 229 10.43 -3.07 15.12
C ARG A 229 10.30 -3.85 16.43
N ILE A 230 9.13 -4.46 16.64
CA ILE A 230 8.83 -5.34 17.75
C ILE A 230 8.58 -6.73 17.19
N ASN A 231 9.37 -7.73 17.59
CA ASN A 231 9.14 -9.10 17.16
C ASN A 231 8.04 -9.80 18.02
N PRO A 232 7.55 -10.99 17.64
CA PRO A 232 6.56 -11.72 18.43
C PRO A 232 7.01 -12.04 19.88
N ASN A 233 8.32 -12.11 20.12
CA ASN A 233 8.89 -12.29 21.47
C ASN A 233 8.97 -10.98 22.26
N ARG A 234 8.43 -9.87 21.72
CA ARG A 234 8.41 -8.53 22.30
C ARG A 234 9.75 -7.80 22.33
N ASP A 235 10.78 -8.29 21.61
CA ASP A 235 12.03 -7.55 21.49
C ASP A 235 11.83 -6.33 20.58
N VAL A 236 12.16 -5.16 21.09
CA VAL A 236 12.05 -3.87 20.41
C VAL A 236 13.43 -3.40 20.01
N VAL A 237 13.60 -3.09 18.73
CA VAL A 237 14.84 -2.55 18.16
C VAL A 237 14.57 -1.34 17.28
N THR A 238 15.48 -0.37 17.32
CA THR A 238 15.48 0.77 16.41
C THR A 238 16.05 0.33 15.05
N ILE A 239 15.31 0.51 13.97
CA ILE A 239 15.69 0.03 12.63
C ILE A 239 15.98 1.13 11.62
N ALA A 240 15.38 2.31 11.77
CA ALA A 240 15.63 3.44 10.88
C ALA A 240 15.32 4.77 11.56
N GLY A 241 15.88 5.86 11.00
CA GLY A 241 15.67 7.22 11.47
C GLY A 241 16.76 7.71 12.42
N LYS A 242 16.96 9.02 12.44
CA LYS A 242 17.90 9.71 13.34
C LYS A 242 17.18 10.21 14.58
N LYS A 243 17.47 9.60 15.72
CA LYS A 243 16.85 9.99 17.00
C LYS A 243 16.99 11.49 17.26
N GLY A 244 15.84 12.13 17.53
CA GLY A 244 15.74 13.56 17.86
C GLY A 244 15.95 14.51 16.67
N ILE A 245 16.09 14.01 15.46
CA ILE A 245 16.30 14.82 14.25
C ILE A 245 15.06 14.77 13.36
N SER A 246 14.31 15.89 13.37
CA SER A 246 13.17 16.09 12.47
C SER A 246 13.67 16.62 11.12
N SER A 247 13.88 15.73 10.16
CA SER A 247 14.26 16.07 8.79
C SER A 247 13.82 14.96 7.83
N GLN A 248 14.04 15.15 6.52
CA GLN A 248 13.75 14.11 5.53
C GLN A 248 14.96 13.85 4.66
N SER A 249 15.52 12.65 4.74
CA SER A 249 16.58 12.19 3.85
C SER A 249 16.50 10.68 3.64
N ASP A 250 16.78 10.24 2.42
CA ASP A 250 16.96 8.84 2.10
C ASP A 250 18.29 8.32 2.65
N GLY A 251 18.39 7.02 2.86
CA GLY A 251 19.59 6.39 3.41
C GLY A 251 19.31 5.02 4.02
N VAL A 252 20.34 4.39 4.58
CA VAL A 252 20.24 3.06 5.21
C VAL A 252 20.12 3.20 6.73
N GLY A 253 19.09 2.59 7.30
CA GLY A 253 18.88 2.52 8.74
C GLY A 253 18.85 3.90 9.40
N THR A 254 19.71 4.13 10.39
CA THR A 254 19.81 5.40 11.12
C THR A 254 20.45 6.55 10.32
N ASN A 255 20.90 6.30 9.09
CA ASN A 255 21.32 7.37 8.18
C ASN A 255 20.13 8.02 7.44
N ALA A 256 18.99 7.31 7.34
CA ALA A 256 17.74 7.93 6.90
C ALA A 256 17.18 8.86 7.99
N SER A 257 16.39 9.84 7.59
CA SER A 257 15.67 10.70 8.54
C SER A 257 14.23 10.93 8.10
N PHE A 258 13.37 11.22 9.07
CA PHE A 258 11.94 11.43 8.90
C PHE A 258 11.51 12.66 9.73
N ASN A 259 10.56 13.43 9.22
CA ASN A 259 9.89 14.49 10.00
C ASN A 259 8.50 14.04 10.45
N SER A 260 7.82 13.24 9.62
CA SER A 260 6.51 12.65 9.95
C SER A 260 6.27 11.39 9.12
N ILE A 261 5.57 10.43 9.71
CA ILE A 261 5.00 9.27 9.02
C ILE A 261 3.57 9.16 9.50
N SER A 262 2.61 9.38 8.60
CA SER A 262 1.18 9.39 8.91
C SER A 262 0.50 8.05 8.61
N GLY A 263 1.08 7.24 7.71
CA GLY A 263 0.59 5.91 7.35
C GLY A 263 1.74 4.97 7.03
N MET A 264 1.57 3.69 7.37
CA MET A 264 2.49 2.60 7.03
C MET A 264 1.70 1.37 6.59
N CYS A 265 2.20 0.65 5.60
CA CYS A 265 1.74 -0.68 5.25
C CYS A 265 2.90 -1.52 4.71
N MET A 266 2.68 -2.83 4.59
CA MET A 266 3.62 -3.73 3.93
C MET A 266 3.26 -3.89 2.47
N ASP A 267 4.26 -3.98 1.59
CA ASP A 267 4.06 -4.47 0.23
C ASP A 267 4.23 -6.00 0.15
N ASP A 268 3.84 -6.58 -1.00
CA ASP A 268 3.90 -8.03 -1.23
C ASP A 268 5.35 -8.58 -1.22
N SER A 269 6.35 -7.70 -1.29
CA SER A 269 7.78 -8.04 -1.21
C SER A 269 8.36 -7.91 0.19
N GLY A 270 7.54 -7.57 1.20
CA GLY A 270 7.95 -7.39 2.59
C GLY A 270 8.67 -6.06 2.85
N ASN A 271 8.52 -5.06 1.99
CA ASN A 271 9.00 -3.71 2.27
C ASN A 271 7.93 -2.91 3.04
N VAL A 272 8.37 -1.98 3.87
CA VAL A 272 7.48 -1.02 4.53
C VAL A 272 7.29 0.19 3.64
N ILE A 273 6.06 0.47 3.26
CA ILE A 273 5.68 1.69 2.54
C ILE A 273 5.25 2.74 3.56
N LEU A 274 5.74 3.96 3.37
CA LEU A 274 5.63 5.06 4.33
C LEU A 274 4.96 6.27 3.65
N ALA A 275 3.83 6.72 4.17
CA ALA A 275 3.20 7.98 3.80
C ALA A 275 3.81 9.10 4.66
N CYS A 276 4.59 9.97 4.04
CA CYS A 276 5.40 11.00 4.71
C CYS A 276 4.92 12.42 4.34
N GLY A 277 3.61 12.68 4.42
CA GLY A 277 3.04 13.98 4.09
C GLY A 277 3.12 14.30 2.59
N SER A 278 4.17 14.96 2.13
CA SER A 278 4.36 15.34 0.72
C SER A 278 5.03 14.27 -0.14
N SER A 279 5.40 13.11 0.42
CA SER A 279 6.08 12.04 -0.30
C SER A 279 5.66 10.65 0.16
N ILE A 280 5.82 9.68 -0.71
CA ILE A 280 5.71 8.25 -0.42
C ILE A 280 7.11 7.67 -0.47
N ARG A 281 7.50 6.98 0.60
CA ARG A 281 8.82 6.36 0.75
C ARG A 281 8.68 4.87 0.97
N LYS A 282 9.74 4.14 0.70
CA LYS A 282 9.85 2.70 0.93
C LYS A 282 11.08 2.41 1.76
N MET A 283 10.92 1.56 2.75
CA MET A 283 12.01 0.96 3.50
C MET A 283 12.08 -0.54 3.20
N THR A 284 13.21 -0.99 2.67
CA THR A 284 13.42 -2.42 2.38
C THR A 284 13.69 -3.22 3.66
N SER A 285 13.65 -4.55 3.58
CA SER A 285 14.04 -5.45 4.68
C SER A 285 15.48 -5.22 5.16
N SER A 286 16.38 -4.73 4.30
CA SER A 286 17.74 -4.28 4.64
C SER A 286 17.80 -2.86 5.17
N THR A 287 16.67 -2.26 5.52
CA THR A 287 16.50 -0.90 6.07
C THR A 287 16.93 0.23 5.13
N ASN A 288 17.09 -0.04 3.83
CA ASN A 288 17.33 1.02 2.86
C ASN A 288 16.05 1.81 2.60
N VAL A 289 16.05 3.09 2.90
CA VAL A 289 14.91 4.02 2.74
C VAL A 289 15.12 4.85 1.49
N ILE A 290 14.15 4.81 0.57
CA ILE A 290 14.15 5.57 -0.67
C ILE A 290 12.81 6.27 -0.87
N THR A 291 12.84 7.45 -1.48
CA THR A 291 11.63 8.16 -1.90
C THR A 291 11.14 7.59 -3.22
N MET A 292 9.88 7.15 -3.26
CA MET A 292 9.23 6.57 -4.42
C MET A 292 8.52 7.60 -5.28
N ALA A 293 7.78 8.50 -4.64
CA ALA A 293 7.00 9.54 -5.32
C ALA A 293 6.81 10.77 -4.43
N GLY A 294 6.56 11.93 -5.05
CA GLY A 294 6.39 13.18 -4.34
C GLY A 294 7.69 13.94 -4.13
N SER A 295 7.68 14.90 -3.23
CA SER A 295 8.82 15.79 -2.97
C SER A 295 8.88 16.18 -1.50
N PHE A 296 10.09 16.28 -0.94
CA PHE A 296 10.27 16.76 0.44
C PHE A 296 10.00 18.26 0.61
N THR A 297 10.10 19.01 -0.48
CA THR A 297 10.08 20.50 -0.44
C THR A 297 8.88 21.11 -1.13
N GLN A 298 8.14 20.32 -1.91
CA GLN A 298 7.01 20.80 -2.70
C GLN A 298 5.76 20.00 -2.41
N THR A 299 4.70 20.68 -2.02
CA THR A 299 3.37 20.10 -1.79
C THR A 299 2.43 20.43 -2.95
N GLY A 300 1.38 19.66 -3.14
CA GLY A 300 0.38 19.90 -4.18
C GLY A 300 -0.45 18.65 -4.48
N TYR A 301 -1.11 18.60 -5.63
CA TYR A 301 -1.98 17.48 -6.03
C TYR A 301 -1.72 17.00 -7.47
N THR A 302 -0.56 17.31 -8.02
CA THR A 302 -0.26 16.97 -9.41
C THR A 302 -0.07 15.47 -9.56
N ASP A 303 -0.79 14.88 -10.52
CA ASP A 303 -0.53 13.53 -11.03
C ASP A 303 0.77 13.56 -11.83
N GLY A 304 1.48 12.43 -11.90
CA GLY A 304 2.74 12.39 -12.63
C GLY A 304 3.62 11.22 -12.23
N THR A 305 4.84 11.20 -12.77
CA THR A 305 5.80 10.12 -12.56
C THR A 305 6.75 10.45 -11.41
N GLY A 306 6.86 9.57 -10.45
CA GLY A 306 7.84 9.63 -9.35
C GLY A 306 7.92 11.00 -8.69
N SER A 307 9.07 11.66 -8.81
CA SER A 307 9.34 12.98 -8.22
C SER A 307 8.57 14.16 -8.86
N LEU A 308 7.86 13.95 -9.97
CA LEU A 308 6.99 14.96 -10.58
C LEU A 308 5.59 14.98 -9.96
N ALA A 309 5.17 13.88 -9.36
CA ALA A 309 3.92 13.85 -8.59
C ALA A 309 3.98 14.74 -7.36
N ARG A 310 2.83 15.22 -6.90
CA ARG A 310 2.73 16.01 -5.67
C ARG A 310 1.60 15.47 -4.81
N PHE A 311 1.84 15.45 -3.51
CA PHE A 311 0.85 15.17 -2.48
C PHE A 311 0.72 16.39 -1.58
N ARG A 312 -0.50 16.72 -1.19
CA ARG A 312 -0.75 17.80 -0.25
C ARG A 312 -0.58 17.32 1.20
N ASN A 313 -1.05 16.11 1.47
CA ASN A 313 -0.81 15.39 2.72
C ASN A 313 -1.15 13.91 2.55
N ALA A 314 -0.21 13.10 2.11
CA ALA A 314 -0.32 11.64 2.12
C ALA A 314 -0.42 11.16 3.57
N ALA A 315 -1.63 10.77 4.00
CA ALA A 315 -1.94 10.40 5.38
C ALA A 315 -2.01 8.88 5.54
N GLY A 316 -2.82 8.19 4.76
CA GLY A 316 -2.95 6.73 4.78
C GLY A 316 -2.38 6.10 3.52
N VAL A 317 -1.89 4.88 3.64
CA VAL A 317 -1.39 4.08 2.51
C VAL A 317 -1.75 2.61 2.70
N CYS A 318 -2.14 1.94 1.62
CA CYS A 318 -2.31 0.49 1.59
C CYS A 318 -1.90 -0.09 0.24
N VAL A 319 -1.68 -1.40 0.22
CA VAL A 319 -1.46 -2.19 -0.99
C VAL A 319 -2.71 -3.00 -1.30
N SER A 320 -3.12 -3.01 -2.54
CA SER A 320 -4.20 -3.87 -3.04
C SER A 320 -3.89 -4.29 -4.46
N GLN A 321 -3.92 -5.59 -4.74
CA GLN A 321 -3.71 -6.16 -6.07
C GLN A 321 -2.44 -5.61 -6.78
N GLY A 322 -1.34 -5.48 -6.03
CA GLY A 322 -0.05 -4.98 -6.56
C GLY A 322 0.01 -3.48 -6.81
N MET A 323 -1.02 -2.72 -6.47
CA MET A 323 -1.06 -1.26 -6.53
C MET A 323 -1.01 -0.65 -5.13
N LEU A 324 -0.40 0.52 -5.02
CA LEU A 324 -0.47 1.33 -3.81
C LEU A 324 -1.63 2.33 -3.92
N PHE A 325 -2.38 2.48 -2.84
CA PHE A 325 -3.40 3.51 -2.71
C PHE A 325 -3.04 4.44 -1.57
N VAL A 326 -3.21 5.72 -1.78
CA VAL A 326 -2.84 6.78 -0.85
C VAL A 326 -4.03 7.69 -0.60
N ALA A 327 -4.36 7.91 0.66
CA ALA A 327 -5.29 8.96 1.07
C ALA A 327 -4.52 10.30 1.13
N ASP A 328 -4.73 11.17 0.14
CA ASP A 328 -4.19 12.54 0.11
C ASP A 328 -5.18 13.46 0.82
N SER A 329 -5.08 13.51 2.15
CA SER A 329 -6.14 13.98 3.03
C SER A 329 -6.49 15.46 2.82
N ASN A 330 -5.48 16.33 2.68
CA ASN A 330 -5.70 17.77 2.50
C ASN A 330 -6.10 18.13 1.07
N ASP A 331 -6.08 17.15 0.17
CA ASP A 331 -6.54 17.31 -1.20
C ASP A 331 -7.85 16.54 -1.47
N HIS A 332 -8.43 15.93 -0.44
CA HIS A 332 -9.70 15.22 -0.51
C HIS A 332 -9.76 14.17 -1.63
N ARG A 333 -8.63 13.48 -1.89
CA ARG A 333 -8.47 12.49 -2.97
C ARG A 333 -7.90 11.17 -2.47
N ILE A 334 -8.20 10.13 -3.22
CA ILE A 334 -7.47 8.85 -3.17
C ILE A 334 -6.63 8.77 -4.43
N ARG A 335 -5.32 8.59 -4.23
CA ARG A 335 -4.36 8.46 -5.32
C ARG A 335 -3.95 6.99 -5.44
N ASN A 336 -3.74 6.51 -6.66
CA ASN A 336 -3.11 5.21 -6.87
C ASN A 336 -1.71 5.39 -7.46
N LEU A 337 -0.80 4.52 -7.06
CA LEU A 337 0.53 4.41 -7.60
C LEU A 337 0.64 3.06 -8.32
N THR A 338 0.87 3.14 -9.61
CA THR A 338 1.13 1.97 -10.46
C THR A 338 2.60 1.93 -10.81
N PHE A 339 3.14 0.73 -10.85
CA PHE A 339 4.50 0.51 -11.31
C PHE A 339 4.41 0.20 -12.81
N ASN A 340 4.70 1.18 -13.66
CA ASN A 340 5.07 0.83 -15.02
C ASN A 340 6.35 -0.01 -14.90
N PRO A 341 6.36 -1.27 -15.34
CA PRO A 341 7.61 -1.96 -15.46
C PRO A 341 8.53 -1.02 -16.23
N ALA A 342 9.76 -0.79 -15.70
CA ALA A 342 10.79 -0.09 -16.45
C ALA A 342 10.67 -0.59 -17.87
N PRO A 343 10.74 0.28 -18.91
CA PRO A 343 10.84 -0.23 -20.26
C PRO A 343 12.00 -1.22 -20.19
N GLN A 344 11.63 -2.51 -20.13
CA GLN A 344 12.63 -3.57 -20.07
C GLN A 344 13.59 -3.20 -21.17
N PRO A 345 14.91 -3.17 -20.95
CA PRO A 345 15.82 -3.05 -22.05
C PRO A 345 15.35 -4.12 -23.01
N VAL A 346 14.78 -3.68 -24.15
CA VAL A 346 13.97 -4.55 -25.00
C VAL A 346 14.90 -5.56 -25.62
N SER A 347 15.31 -6.53 -24.82
CA SER A 347 15.91 -7.75 -25.31
C SER A 347 14.76 -8.59 -25.86
N GLY A 348 14.37 -8.26 -27.10
CA GLY A 348 13.39 -9.04 -27.85
C GLY A 348 11.95 -8.92 -27.36
N ALA A 349 11.01 -8.71 -28.24
CA ALA A 349 9.60 -8.93 -27.96
C ALA A 349 9.42 -10.36 -27.42
N ASN A 350 8.58 -10.55 -26.38
CA ASN A 350 8.24 -11.89 -25.92
C ASN A 350 7.59 -12.65 -27.08
N LEU A 351 8.29 -13.65 -27.58
CA LEU A 351 7.82 -14.55 -28.61
C LEU A 351 7.07 -15.69 -27.93
N ASP A 352 5.74 -15.67 -28.04
CA ASP A 352 4.93 -16.83 -27.71
C ASP A 352 4.69 -17.64 -28.99
N LEU A 353 5.38 -18.78 -29.11
CA LEU A 353 5.24 -19.69 -30.25
C LEU A 353 3.99 -20.55 -30.03
N SER A 354 2.83 -20.06 -30.46
CA SER A 354 1.67 -20.93 -30.62
C SER A 354 1.76 -21.75 -31.91
N ILE A 355 1.05 -22.89 -31.98
CA ILE A 355 1.12 -23.96 -33.01
C ILE A 355 0.83 -23.48 -34.44
N TYR A 356 0.52 -22.22 -34.66
CA TYR A 356 0.35 -21.59 -35.95
C TYR A 356 1.70 -20.99 -36.45
N PRO A 357 2.02 -21.00 -37.75
CA PRO A 357 3.20 -20.36 -38.26
C PRO A 357 3.08 -18.84 -38.22
N GLY A 358 3.14 -18.29 -37.00
CA GLY A 358 2.99 -16.86 -36.74
C GLY A 358 3.58 -16.45 -35.40
N LEU A 359 3.94 -15.16 -35.30
CA LEU A 359 4.47 -14.48 -34.14
C LEU A 359 3.34 -13.75 -33.41
N ARG A 360 3.14 -14.05 -32.15
CA ARG A 360 2.32 -13.19 -31.28
C ARG A 360 3.24 -12.15 -30.62
N ILE A 361 3.06 -10.88 -31.01
CA ILE A 361 3.89 -9.77 -30.53
C ILE A 361 3.10 -9.02 -29.47
N THR A 362 3.64 -8.96 -28.27
CA THR A 362 3.12 -8.10 -27.19
C THR A 362 4.06 -6.91 -27.07
N GLY A 363 3.56 -5.72 -27.29
CA GLY A 363 4.39 -4.52 -27.32
C GLY A 363 3.57 -3.23 -27.18
N VAL A 364 4.22 -2.10 -27.38
CA VAL A 364 3.59 -0.78 -27.25
C VAL A 364 2.84 -0.43 -28.54
N VAL A 365 1.54 -0.21 -28.43
CA VAL A 365 0.68 0.22 -29.57
C VAL A 365 1.15 1.59 -30.08
N GLY A 366 1.19 1.74 -31.41
CA GLY A 366 1.67 2.97 -32.07
C GLY A 366 3.19 2.99 -32.31
N ARG A 367 3.91 1.93 -31.95
CA ARG A 367 5.36 1.82 -32.23
C ARG A 367 5.60 0.81 -33.35
N SER A 368 6.72 1.00 -34.06
CA SER A 368 7.13 0.12 -35.14
C SER A 368 8.09 -0.97 -34.66
N TYR A 369 7.90 -2.20 -35.14
CA TYR A 369 8.70 -3.36 -34.80
C TYR A 369 9.25 -3.99 -36.06
N ARG A 370 10.56 -4.27 -36.07
CA ARG A 370 11.22 -5.03 -37.14
C ARG A 370 11.14 -6.51 -36.79
N ILE A 371 10.60 -7.31 -37.69
CA ILE A 371 10.55 -8.77 -37.62
C ILE A 371 11.75 -9.34 -38.37
N GLU A 372 12.48 -10.22 -37.71
CA GLU A 372 13.65 -10.90 -38.29
C GLU A 372 13.49 -12.41 -38.13
N SER A 373 14.03 -13.16 -39.10
CA SER A 373 14.09 -14.62 -39.08
C SER A 373 15.52 -15.13 -39.13
N SER A 374 15.73 -16.34 -38.61
CA SER A 374 17.04 -17.04 -38.68
C SER A 374 16.83 -18.55 -38.74
N LEU A 375 17.72 -19.26 -39.45
CA LEU A 375 17.78 -20.72 -39.46
C LEU A 375 18.67 -21.30 -38.35
N ASP A 376 19.59 -20.50 -37.81
CA ASP A 376 20.67 -20.93 -36.92
C ASP A 376 20.80 -20.10 -35.64
N MET A 377 19.91 -19.13 -35.43
CA MET A 377 19.92 -18.15 -34.33
C MET A 377 21.17 -17.24 -34.29
N THR A 378 22.04 -17.30 -35.28
CA THR A 378 23.24 -16.47 -35.38
C THR A 378 23.12 -15.42 -36.48
N ASN A 379 22.60 -15.81 -37.63
CA ASN A 379 22.43 -14.95 -38.80
C ASN A 379 20.94 -14.58 -38.94
N TRP A 380 20.61 -13.29 -38.81
CA TRP A 380 19.26 -12.81 -38.83
C TRP A 380 18.96 -11.96 -40.05
N ASN A 381 17.89 -12.28 -40.76
CA ASN A 381 17.41 -11.55 -41.91
C ASN A 381 16.12 -10.78 -41.57
N THR A 382 16.04 -9.55 -41.99
CA THR A 382 14.82 -8.75 -41.84
C THR A 382 13.73 -9.28 -42.77
N GLU A 383 12.59 -9.68 -42.19
CA GLU A 383 11.41 -10.12 -42.95
C GLU A 383 10.50 -8.93 -43.27
N THR A 384 10.20 -8.11 -42.25
CA THR A 384 9.31 -6.96 -42.41
C THR A 384 9.42 -5.99 -41.22
N THR A 385 8.80 -4.83 -41.39
CA THR A 385 8.55 -3.87 -40.29
C THR A 385 7.05 -3.67 -40.16
N ILE A 386 6.52 -3.78 -38.95
CA ILE A 386 5.10 -3.61 -38.67
C ILE A 386 4.90 -2.45 -37.70
N LEU A 387 3.83 -1.68 -37.91
CA LEU A 387 3.30 -0.76 -36.89
C LEU A 387 2.32 -1.54 -36.01
N LEU A 388 2.55 -1.56 -34.71
CA LEU A 388 1.68 -2.28 -33.78
C LEU A 388 0.39 -1.50 -33.58
N THR A 389 -0.71 -1.99 -34.15
CA THR A 389 -2.04 -1.36 -34.04
C THR A 389 -2.87 -1.90 -32.88
N SER A 390 -2.48 -3.05 -32.32
CA SER A 390 -3.08 -3.68 -31.13
C SER A 390 -2.02 -4.50 -30.38
N SER A 391 -2.24 -4.74 -29.10
CA SER A 391 -1.38 -5.62 -28.31
C SER A 391 -2.27 -6.60 -27.50
N PRO A 392 -2.13 -7.93 -27.69
CA PRO A 392 -1.17 -8.58 -28.59
C PRO A 392 -1.53 -8.46 -30.08
N TYR A 393 -0.51 -8.45 -30.93
CA TYR A 393 -0.62 -8.48 -32.40
C TYR A 393 -0.16 -9.81 -32.94
N LEU A 394 -0.91 -10.44 -33.83
CA LEU A 394 -0.53 -11.70 -34.47
C LEU A 394 0.03 -11.40 -35.88
N TRP A 395 1.33 -11.61 -36.03
CA TRP A 395 1.97 -11.59 -37.36
C TRP A 395 2.09 -13.01 -37.88
N ILE A 396 1.65 -13.27 -39.09
CA ILE A 396 1.73 -14.58 -39.77
C ILE A 396 2.80 -14.46 -40.87
N ASP A 397 3.76 -15.39 -40.88
CA ASP A 397 4.76 -15.45 -41.94
C ASP A 397 4.05 -15.72 -43.28
N PRO A 398 4.13 -14.81 -44.27
CA PRO A 398 3.50 -15.03 -45.58
C PRO A 398 4.16 -16.18 -46.35
N ASN A 399 5.34 -16.64 -45.94
CA ASN A 399 6.10 -17.70 -46.57
C ASN A 399 6.08 -19.02 -45.77
N SER A 400 4.96 -19.37 -45.19
CA SER A 400 4.76 -20.49 -44.25
C SER A 400 5.18 -21.90 -44.70
N LEU A 401 5.73 -22.05 -45.92
CA LEU A 401 6.24 -23.31 -46.45
C LEU A 401 7.75 -23.51 -46.21
N ARG A 402 8.41 -22.61 -45.54
CA ARG A 402 9.84 -22.71 -45.22
C ARG A 402 10.11 -23.69 -44.07
N GLN A 403 11.31 -24.34 -44.11
CA GLN A 403 11.81 -25.20 -43.05
C GLN A 403 11.88 -24.41 -41.74
N LYS A 404 11.94 -25.11 -40.58
CA LYS A 404 12.01 -24.52 -39.23
C LYS A 404 12.84 -23.25 -39.16
N GLN A 405 12.22 -22.13 -38.80
CA GLN A 405 12.87 -20.83 -38.65
C GLN A 405 12.64 -20.31 -37.23
N PHE A 406 13.59 -19.55 -36.73
CA PHE A 406 13.48 -18.77 -35.55
C PHE A 406 13.07 -17.35 -35.94
N TYR A 407 12.22 -16.72 -35.12
CA TYR A 407 11.78 -15.35 -35.35
C TYR A 407 12.05 -14.50 -34.11
N ARG A 408 12.31 -13.22 -34.32
CA ARG A 408 12.39 -12.22 -33.26
C ARG A 408 11.82 -10.89 -33.72
N ALA A 409 11.40 -10.05 -32.81
CA ALA A 409 10.91 -8.71 -33.10
C ALA A 409 11.70 -7.69 -32.30
N PHE A 410 12.10 -6.58 -32.92
CA PHE A 410 12.79 -5.45 -32.28
C PHE A 410 11.94 -4.19 -32.37
N LEU A 411 11.82 -3.49 -31.27
CA LEU A 411 11.28 -2.14 -31.26
C LEU A 411 12.26 -1.22 -32.04
N LEU A 412 11.73 -0.49 -33.00
CA LEU A 412 12.47 0.56 -33.68
C LEU A 412 12.43 1.87 -32.85
N PRO A 413 13.50 2.68 -32.92
CA PRO A 413 13.62 3.94 -32.18
C PRO A 413 12.47 4.92 -32.42
#